data_46342e6fed49a1a998e6350fd4d614f2
#
_entry.id   46342e6fed49a1a998e6350fd4d614f2
#
_cell.length_a   1.000
_cell.length_b   1.000
_cell.length_c   1.000
_cell.angle_alpha   90.00
_cell.angle_beta   90.00
_cell.angle_gamma   90.00
#
_symmetry.space_group_name_H-M   'P 1'
#
loop_
_entity.id
_entity.type
_entity.pdbx_description
1 polymer ?
#
loop_
_entity_poly.entity_id
_entity_poly.type
_entity_poly.pdbx_seq_one_letter_code
_entity_poly.pdbx_strand_id
1 'polypeptide(L)'
;LYAGGEHQVWVSYNDGGSWESLSLNLPDTQISDLIVTEKDLVVGTHGRSIYILDDISPIREMTKIDSNKPHLYEAYSATRRVQNAELKYFLPSTPDNLSIKIIDSEGRIVLVKEGTAEKDLEEAGPSWFGVDNKKPSMIEGLNTYTWNLRYPGASEFEGMIIWSAKPS
;
A
#
# COMPACT_ATOMS: atom_id res chain seq x y z
N LEU A 1 -6.89 17.56 -9.73
CA LEU A 1 -7.21 18.64 -8.79
C LEU A 1 -7.88 18.07 -7.56
N TYR A 2 -7.78 18.78 -6.43
CA TYR A 2 -8.49 18.44 -5.19
C TYR A 2 -9.28 19.64 -4.70
N ALA A 3 -10.47 19.40 -4.13
CA ALA A 3 -11.32 20.44 -3.55
C ALA A 3 -11.93 19.97 -2.24
N GLY A 4 -11.92 20.84 -1.21
CA GLY A 4 -12.64 20.64 0.04
C GLY A 4 -14.03 21.26 -0.04
N GLY A 5 -15.04 20.55 0.44
CA GLY A 5 -16.41 21.00 0.52
C GLY A 5 -16.96 21.01 1.94
N GLU A 6 -18.25 21.24 2.09
CA GLU A 6 -18.92 21.22 3.39
C GLU A 6 -19.02 19.83 4.02
N HIS A 7 -19.00 18.78 3.20
CA HIS A 7 -19.23 17.41 3.66
C HIS A 7 -18.10 16.45 3.32
N GLN A 8 -17.23 16.78 2.36
CA GLN A 8 -16.27 15.82 1.84
C GLN A 8 -15.14 16.47 1.02
N VAL A 9 -14.14 15.65 0.68
CA VAL A 9 -13.11 15.97 -0.30
C VAL A 9 -13.51 15.45 -1.66
N TRP A 10 -13.19 16.22 -2.70
CA TRP A 10 -13.43 15.89 -4.10
C TRP A 10 -12.09 15.81 -4.85
N VAL A 11 -12.05 14.95 -5.85
CA VAL A 11 -10.94 14.84 -6.79
C VAL A 11 -11.43 15.02 -8.22
N SER A 12 -10.65 15.72 -9.02
CA SER A 12 -10.85 15.82 -10.46
C SER A 12 -9.61 15.34 -11.20
N TYR A 13 -9.81 14.47 -12.19
CA TYR A 13 -8.77 13.91 -13.06
C TYR A 13 -8.66 14.62 -14.42
N ASN A 14 -9.54 15.57 -14.70
CA ASN A 14 -9.68 16.27 -15.99
C ASN A 14 -9.78 17.79 -15.81
N ASP A 15 -8.93 18.34 -14.97
CA ASP A 15 -8.77 19.77 -14.71
C ASP A 15 -10.06 20.49 -14.31
N GLY A 16 -10.92 19.82 -13.57
CA GLY A 16 -12.18 20.37 -13.05
C GLY A 16 -13.39 20.09 -13.93
N GLY A 17 -13.25 19.36 -15.04
CA GLY A 17 -14.34 19.01 -15.93
C GLY A 17 -15.39 18.10 -15.29
N SER A 18 -14.95 17.21 -14.39
CA SER A 18 -15.80 16.37 -13.54
C SER A 18 -15.14 16.15 -12.19
N TRP A 19 -15.94 15.86 -11.18
CA TRP A 19 -15.48 15.66 -9.80
C TRP A 19 -16.05 14.37 -9.22
N GLU A 20 -15.21 13.63 -8.52
CA GLU A 20 -15.55 12.38 -7.84
C GLU A 20 -15.25 12.52 -6.34
N SER A 21 -16.00 11.80 -5.51
CA SER A 21 -15.78 11.80 -4.06
C SER A 21 -14.47 11.09 -3.70
N LEU A 22 -13.67 11.72 -2.86
CA LEU A 22 -12.42 11.16 -2.30
C LEU A 22 -12.49 11.09 -0.77
N SER A 23 -13.66 10.84 -0.21
CA SER A 23 -13.80 10.87 1.25
C SER A 23 -13.26 9.61 1.93
N LEU A 24 -13.21 8.47 1.24
CA LEU A 24 -12.76 7.19 1.82
C LEU A 24 -13.39 6.96 3.21
N ASN A 25 -12.57 6.94 4.26
CA ASN A 25 -12.98 6.82 5.67
C ASN A 25 -13.07 8.16 6.40
N LEU A 26 -12.99 9.30 5.68
CA LEU A 26 -13.17 10.62 6.25
C LEU A 26 -14.64 10.79 6.71
N PRO A 27 -14.90 11.20 7.95
CA PRO A 27 -16.27 11.44 8.39
C PRO A 27 -16.89 12.65 7.66
N ASP A 28 -18.20 12.69 7.61
CA ASP A 28 -18.92 13.85 7.12
C ASP A 28 -18.58 15.08 7.96
N THR A 29 -17.85 16.03 7.36
CA THR A 29 -17.36 17.23 8.03
C THR A 29 -16.94 18.27 7.01
N GLN A 30 -17.05 19.53 7.40
CA GLN A 30 -16.56 20.64 6.60
C GLN A 30 -15.03 20.61 6.50
N ILE A 31 -14.52 20.74 5.30
CA ILE A 31 -13.09 20.85 5.02
C ILE A 31 -12.68 22.31 5.07
N SER A 32 -11.80 22.65 5.99
CA SER A 32 -11.33 24.03 6.21
C SER A 32 -10.09 24.35 5.37
N ASP A 33 -9.24 23.35 5.12
CA ASP A 33 -8.01 23.53 4.36
C ASP A 33 -7.54 22.21 3.74
N LEU A 34 -6.79 22.29 2.61
CA LEU A 34 -6.18 21.18 1.93
C LEU A 34 -4.73 21.53 1.56
N ILE A 35 -3.80 20.65 1.90
CA ILE A 35 -2.41 20.75 1.49
C ILE A 35 -2.05 19.50 0.71
N VAL A 36 -1.64 19.69 -0.53
CA VAL A 36 -1.14 18.61 -1.41
C VAL A 36 0.37 18.65 -1.38
N THR A 37 0.98 17.62 -0.80
CA THR A 37 2.43 17.43 -0.83
C THR A 37 2.85 16.61 -2.04
N GLU A 38 4.14 16.32 -2.16
CA GLU A 38 4.64 15.39 -3.17
C GLU A 38 4.03 13.99 -3.02
N LYS A 39 3.82 13.57 -1.78
CA LYS A 39 3.42 12.20 -1.42
C LYS A 39 1.98 12.12 -0.90
N ASP A 40 1.54 13.09 -0.13
CA ASP A 40 0.35 12.98 0.69
C ASP A 40 -0.66 14.09 0.42
N LEU A 41 -1.92 13.84 0.80
CA LEU A 41 -2.97 14.85 0.90
C LEU A 41 -3.32 15.06 2.37
N VAL A 42 -3.05 16.25 2.88
CA VAL A 42 -3.39 16.66 4.25
C VAL A 42 -4.69 17.44 4.24
N VAL A 43 -5.65 17.02 5.07
CA VAL A 43 -7.01 17.54 5.12
C VAL A 43 -7.26 18.14 6.50
N GLY A 44 -7.39 19.46 6.58
CA GLY A 44 -7.83 20.19 7.78
C GLY A 44 -9.35 20.23 7.85
N THR A 45 -9.96 19.75 8.94
CA THR A 45 -11.40 19.73 9.11
C THR A 45 -11.88 20.77 10.12
N HIS A 46 -13.13 21.19 10.01
CA HIS A 46 -13.75 22.06 11.01
C HIS A 46 -14.18 21.24 12.24
N GLY A 47 -13.35 21.28 13.28
CA GLY A 47 -13.66 20.66 14.58
C GLY A 47 -13.51 19.16 14.69
N ARG A 48 -12.98 18.45 13.64
CA ARG A 48 -12.79 17.01 13.64
C ARG A 48 -11.34 16.56 13.38
N SER A 49 -10.35 17.40 13.76
CA SER A 49 -8.93 17.09 13.62
C SER A 49 -8.39 17.23 12.19
N ILE A 50 -7.17 16.76 11.98
CA ILE A 50 -6.45 16.72 10.71
C ILE A 50 -6.36 15.26 10.27
N TYR A 51 -6.64 15.01 9.00
CA TYR A 51 -6.51 13.71 8.38
C TYR A 51 -5.40 13.75 7.33
N ILE A 52 -4.72 12.64 7.16
CA ILE A 52 -3.68 12.49 6.15
C ILE A 52 -4.03 11.27 5.31
N LEU A 53 -4.14 11.47 4.00
CA LEU A 53 -4.16 10.40 3.04
C LEU A 53 -2.72 10.18 2.58
N ASP A 54 -2.09 9.16 3.15
CA ASP A 54 -0.72 8.77 2.82
C ASP A 54 -0.65 8.18 1.42
N ASP A 55 0.33 8.63 0.65
CA ASP A 55 0.64 8.13 -0.68
C ASP A 55 -0.51 8.25 -1.69
N ILE A 56 -0.61 9.40 -2.33
CA ILE A 56 -1.57 9.70 -3.39
C ILE A 56 -1.10 9.28 -4.79
N SER A 57 -0.02 8.48 -4.92
CA SER A 57 0.45 7.98 -6.23
C SER A 57 -0.62 7.20 -6.98
N PRO A 58 -1.44 6.32 -6.34
CA PRO A 58 -2.51 5.64 -7.06
C PRO A 58 -3.53 6.60 -7.68
N ILE A 59 -3.86 7.68 -6.96
CA ILE A 59 -4.80 8.69 -7.45
C ILE A 59 -4.20 9.44 -8.66
N ARG A 60 -2.91 9.77 -8.61
CA ARG A 60 -2.21 10.49 -9.70
C ARG A 60 -2.04 9.64 -10.96
N GLU A 61 -1.91 8.34 -10.81
CA GLU A 61 -1.74 7.41 -11.91
C GLU A 61 -3.06 6.89 -12.47
N MET A 62 -4.18 7.09 -11.76
CA MET A 62 -5.48 6.47 -12.06
C MET A 62 -5.97 6.74 -13.50
N THR A 63 -5.64 7.91 -14.05
CA THR A 63 -5.99 8.25 -15.43
C THR A 63 -5.08 7.63 -16.49
N LYS A 64 -3.96 7.05 -16.09
CA LYS A 64 -2.94 6.49 -16.98
C LYS A 64 -3.00 4.98 -17.07
N ILE A 65 -3.69 4.33 -16.12
CA ILE A 65 -3.77 2.89 -16.06
C ILE A 65 -4.97 2.35 -16.86
N ASP A 66 -4.82 1.15 -17.38
CA ASP A 66 -5.91 0.38 -17.95
C ASP A 66 -6.61 -0.40 -16.83
N SER A 67 -7.82 0.01 -16.46
CA SER A 67 -8.59 -0.62 -15.38
C SER A 67 -8.95 -2.09 -15.63
N ASN A 68 -8.73 -2.60 -16.83
CA ASN A 68 -8.93 -4.03 -17.16
C ASN A 68 -7.65 -4.86 -16.99
N LYS A 69 -6.55 -4.27 -16.56
CA LYS A 69 -5.27 -4.97 -16.39
C LYS A 69 -4.70 -4.76 -14.99
N PRO A 70 -3.97 -5.76 -14.45
CA PRO A 70 -3.17 -5.55 -13.25
C PRO A 70 -2.17 -4.41 -13.46
N HIS A 71 -2.01 -3.58 -12.43
CA HIS A 71 -1.06 -2.48 -12.45
C HIS A 71 -0.28 -2.41 -11.14
N LEU A 72 1.03 -2.24 -11.22
CA LEU A 72 1.90 -1.97 -10.08
C LEU A 72 2.25 -0.48 -10.10
N TYR A 73 1.86 0.23 -9.05
CA TYR A 73 2.17 1.65 -8.90
C TYR A 73 3.65 1.88 -8.61
N GLU A 74 4.15 3.05 -8.98
CA GLU A 74 5.51 3.43 -8.62
C GLU A 74 5.66 3.51 -7.10
N ALA A 75 6.65 2.78 -6.57
CA ALA A 75 6.90 2.75 -5.13
C ALA A 75 7.80 3.93 -4.72
N TYR A 76 7.48 4.56 -3.59
CA TYR A 76 8.38 5.56 -3.00
C TYR A 76 9.66 4.94 -2.46
N SER A 77 10.72 5.73 -2.47
CA SER A 77 11.99 5.35 -1.85
C SER A 77 11.79 5.03 -0.37
N ALA A 78 12.28 3.88 0.06
CA ALA A 78 12.26 3.45 1.44
C ALA A 78 13.67 3.15 1.93
N THR A 79 13.95 3.50 3.19
CA THR A 79 15.25 3.28 3.80
C THR A 79 15.12 2.24 4.91
N ARG A 80 15.91 1.17 4.79
CA ARG A 80 15.94 0.08 5.78
C ARG A 80 16.11 0.63 7.20
N ARG A 81 15.33 0.11 8.15
CA ARG A 81 15.27 0.50 9.57
C ARG A 81 14.64 1.87 9.85
N VAL A 82 14.30 2.64 8.83
CA VAL A 82 13.58 3.91 8.97
C VAL A 82 12.11 3.69 8.66
N GLN A 83 11.82 3.09 7.52
CA GLN A 83 10.46 2.77 7.07
C GLN A 83 10.46 1.51 6.21
N ASN A 84 9.31 0.84 6.14
CA ASN A 84 9.09 -0.27 5.22
C ASN A 84 8.83 0.27 3.80
N ALA A 85 9.09 -0.55 2.79
CA ALA A 85 8.64 -0.27 1.44
C ALA A 85 7.18 -0.71 1.27
N GLU A 86 6.34 0.16 0.77
CA GLU A 86 4.95 -0.13 0.42
C GLU A 86 4.84 -0.30 -1.09
N LEU A 87 4.39 -1.47 -1.50
CA LEU A 87 4.13 -1.81 -2.90
C LEU A 87 2.62 -1.82 -3.10
N LYS A 88 2.10 -0.79 -3.78
CA LYS A 88 0.68 -0.69 -4.11
C LYS A 88 0.44 -1.24 -5.49
N TYR A 89 -0.62 -2.02 -5.65
CA TYR A 89 -0.98 -2.63 -6.93
C TYR A 89 -2.50 -2.76 -7.06
N PHE A 90 -2.96 -2.64 -8.28
CA PHE A 90 -4.37 -2.77 -8.65
C PHE A 90 -4.61 -4.11 -9.34
N LEU A 91 -5.68 -4.77 -8.96
CA LEU A 91 -6.16 -6.00 -9.59
C LEU A 91 -7.57 -5.77 -10.14
N PRO A 92 -7.81 -5.97 -11.46
CA PRO A 92 -9.14 -5.78 -12.05
C PRO A 92 -10.15 -6.84 -11.63
N SER A 93 -9.68 -7.97 -11.12
CA SER A 93 -10.46 -9.08 -10.57
C SER A 93 -9.54 -9.92 -9.69
N THR A 94 -10.12 -10.76 -8.85
CA THR A 94 -9.35 -11.74 -8.06
C THR A 94 -8.68 -12.74 -8.99
N PRO A 95 -7.32 -12.80 -9.04
CA PRO A 95 -6.61 -13.74 -9.90
C PRO A 95 -6.51 -15.13 -9.25
N ASP A 96 -6.31 -16.18 -10.07
CA ASP A 96 -6.01 -17.51 -9.56
C ASP A 96 -4.64 -17.61 -8.88
N ASN A 97 -3.67 -16.82 -9.35
CA ASN A 97 -2.31 -16.78 -8.83
C ASN A 97 -1.76 -15.35 -8.88
N LEU A 98 -1.03 -14.98 -7.85
CA LEU A 98 -0.29 -13.72 -7.75
C LEU A 98 1.07 -14.01 -7.14
N SER A 99 2.13 -13.45 -7.68
CA SER A 99 3.43 -13.42 -7.02
C SER A 99 4.10 -12.05 -7.14
N ILE A 100 4.69 -11.57 -6.05
CA ILE A 100 5.53 -10.38 -6.03
C ILE A 100 6.98 -10.84 -5.96
N LYS A 101 7.80 -10.37 -6.91
CA LYS A 101 9.24 -10.61 -6.94
C LYS A 101 9.98 -9.30 -6.73
N ILE A 102 10.88 -9.29 -5.77
CA ILE A 102 11.80 -8.18 -5.52
C ILE A 102 13.16 -8.58 -6.05
N ILE A 103 13.73 -7.75 -6.90
CA ILE A 103 14.97 -8.02 -7.63
C ILE A 103 15.94 -6.87 -7.34
N ASP A 104 17.20 -7.17 -7.09
CA ASP A 104 18.22 -6.14 -6.90
C ASP A 104 18.72 -5.55 -8.24
N SER A 105 19.57 -4.54 -8.15
CA SER A 105 20.15 -3.87 -9.33
C SER A 105 21.02 -4.77 -10.22
N GLU A 106 21.43 -5.95 -9.72
CA GLU A 106 22.21 -6.94 -10.46
C GLU A 106 21.32 -8.04 -11.06
N GLY A 107 20.00 -7.94 -10.90
CA GLY A 107 19.02 -8.89 -11.41
C GLY A 107 18.83 -10.14 -10.54
N ARG A 108 19.38 -10.18 -9.33
CA ARG A 108 19.22 -11.30 -8.40
C ARG A 108 17.89 -11.17 -7.65
N ILE A 109 17.22 -12.28 -7.50
CA ILE A 109 15.96 -12.32 -6.73
C ILE A 109 16.29 -12.17 -5.24
N VAL A 110 15.77 -11.11 -4.63
CA VAL A 110 15.89 -10.83 -3.18
C VAL A 110 14.76 -11.52 -2.44
N LEU A 111 13.52 -11.47 -2.96
CA LEU A 111 12.34 -12.01 -2.32
C LEU A 111 11.33 -12.45 -3.36
N VAL A 112 10.65 -13.56 -3.09
CA VAL A 112 9.43 -13.97 -3.79
C VAL A 112 8.36 -14.20 -2.76
N LYS A 113 7.19 -13.60 -2.95
CA LYS A 113 6.00 -13.81 -2.12
C LYS A 113 4.82 -14.20 -2.98
N GLU A 114 4.22 -15.32 -2.65
CA GLU A 114 2.97 -15.78 -3.25
C GLU A 114 1.79 -15.09 -2.58
N GLY A 115 0.82 -14.69 -3.40
CA GLY A 115 -0.41 -14.06 -2.94
C GLY A 115 -1.32 -15.00 -2.17
N THR A 116 -2.26 -14.43 -1.43
CA THR A 116 -3.26 -15.20 -0.68
C THR A 116 -4.64 -14.57 -0.81
N ALA A 117 -5.68 -15.41 -0.72
CA ALA A 117 -7.07 -14.96 -0.67
C ALA A 117 -7.37 -14.26 0.67
N GLU A 118 -8.43 -13.44 0.70
CA GLU A 118 -8.79 -12.61 1.86
C GLU A 118 -8.92 -13.42 3.17
N LYS A 119 -9.57 -14.59 3.11
CA LYS A 119 -9.78 -15.46 4.28
C LYS A 119 -8.49 -15.90 4.98
N ASP A 120 -7.36 -15.92 4.26
CA ASP A 120 -6.07 -16.37 4.78
C ASP A 120 -5.20 -15.20 5.28
N LEU A 121 -5.66 -13.96 5.13
CA LEU A 121 -4.96 -12.76 5.62
C LEU A 121 -5.04 -12.63 7.16
N GLU A 122 -6.15 -13.11 7.74
CA GLU A 122 -6.38 -13.03 9.20
C GLU A 122 -5.55 -14.04 9.99
N GLU A 123 -5.09 -15.13 9.34
CA GLU A 123 -4.30 -16.18 10.00
C GLU A 123 -2.81 -15.85 10.16
N ALA A 124 -2.33 -14.78 9.54
CA ALA A 124 -0.97 -14.31 9.74
C ALA A 124 -0.81 -13.67 11.14
N GLY A 125 -0.74 -14.52 12.16
CA GLY A 125 -0.54 -14.11 13.54
C GLY A 125 0.75 -13.31 13.75
N PRO A 126 0.92 -12.64 14.91
CA PRO A 126 2.11 -11.84 15.19
C PRO A 126 3.36 -12.71 15.13
N SER A 127 4.28 -12.36 14.24
CA SER A 127 5.60 -13.01 14.17
C SER A 127 6.43 -12.55 15.36
N TRP A 128 6.62 -13.44 16.34
CA TRP A 128 7.47 -13.20 17.51
C TRP A 128 8.95 -13.01 17.16
N PHE A 129 9.34 -13.44 15.96
CA PHE A 129 10.75 -13.45 15.52
C PHE A 129 11.06 -12.45 14.42
N GLY A 130 10.11 -11.54 14.07
CA GLY A 130 10.32 -10.52 13.05
C GLY A 130 10.41 -11.07 11.62
N VAL A 131 10.02 -12.32 11.39
CA VAL A 131 9.84 -12.87 10.05
C VAL A 131 8.60 -12.22 9.45
N ASP A 132 8.74 -11.61 8.30
CA ASP A 132 7.62 -11.03 7.56
C ASP A 132 6.82 -12.15 6.90
N ASN A 133 5.81 -12.66 7.62
CA ASN A 133 4.89 -13.69 7.12
C ASN A 133 3.74 -13.11 6.31
N LYS A 134 3.68 -11.78 6.12
CA LYS A 134 2.64 -11.17 5.32
C LYS A 134 2.73 -11.63 3.88
N LYS A 135 1.58 -12.01 3.35
CA LYS A 135 1.41 -12.38 1.95
C LYS A 135 0.73 -11.24 1.20
N PRO A 136 1.04 -11.04 -0.09
CA PRO A 136 0.29 -10.11 -0.92
C PRO A 136 -1.19 -10.52 -1.01
N SER A 137 -2.09 -9.57 -0.89
CA SER A 137 -3.53 -9.80 -1.05
C SER A 137 -3.89 -10.03 -2.52
N MET A 138 -4.85 -10.92 -2.78
CA MET A 138 -5.39 -11.18 -4.12
C MET A 138 -6.80 -10.62 -4.31
N ILE A 139 -7.20 -9.61 -3.52
CA ILE A 139 -8.53 -9.00 -3.58
C ILE A 139 -8.62 -8.07 -4.80
N GLU A 140 -9.77 -8.07 -5.47
CA GLU A 140 -10.08 -7.09 -6.51
C GLU A 140 -9.93 -5.65 -5.98
N GLY A 141 -9.37 -4.75 -6.78
CA GLY A 141 -9.15 -3.36 -6.44
C GLY A 141 -7.73 -3.03 -6.02
N LEU A 142 -7.58 -1.98 -5.21
CA LEU A 142 -6.28 -1.51 -4.72
C LEU A 142 -5.81 -2.35 -3.53
N ASN A 143 -4.61 -2.87 -3.65
CA ASN A 143 -3.93 -3.66 -2.63
C ASN A 143 -2.60 -3.03 -2.22
N THR A 144 -2.14 -3.33 -1.02
CA THR A 144 -0.83 -2.90 -0.52
C THR A 144 -0.09 -4.10 0.07
N TYR A 145 1.15 -4.30 -0.36
CA TYR A 145 2.09 -5.22 0.27
C TYR A 145 3.22 -4.43 0.90
N THR A 146 3.51 -4.68 2.16
CA THR A 146 4.56 -3.99 2.93
C THR A 146 5.77 -4.89 3.07
N TRP A 147 6.94 -4.44 2.58
CA TRP A 147 8.21 -5.15 2.70
C TRP A 147 9.15 -4.41 3.66
N ASN A 148 9.74 -5.14 4.60
CA ASN A 148 10.64 -4.60 5.64
C ASN A 148 12.08 -4.36 5.15
N LEU A 149 12.34 -4.42 3.86
CA LEU A 149 13.65 -4.24 3.22
C LEU A 149 14.71 -5.25 3.72
N ARG A 150 14.29 -6.45 4.11
CA ARG A 150 15.19 -7.51 4.54
C ARG A 150 15.19 -8.67 3.56
N TYR A 151 16.33 -9.33 3.49
CA TYR A 151 16.41 -10.64 2.84
C TYR A 151 15.62 -11.66 3.65
N PRO A 152 15.16 -12.76 3.03
CA PRO A 152 14.62 -13.90 3.77
C PRO A 152 15.65 -14.36 4.82
N GLY A 153 15.16 -14.72 6.01
CA GLY A 153 15.99 -15.30 7.05
C GLY A 153 16.67 -16.61 6.61
N ALA A 154 17.49 -17.16 7.50
CA ALA A 154 18.08 -18.49 7.27
C ALA A 154 16.97 -19.53 7.06
N SER A 155 17.25 -20.54 6.22
CA SER A 155 16.34 -21.67 6.07
C SER A 155 16.17 -22.39 7.40
N GLU A 156 14.92 -22.55 7.80
CA GLU A 156 14.54 -23.26 9.03
C GLU A 156 13.98 -24.64 8.68
N PHE A 157 14.17 -25.61 9.55
CA PHE A 157 13.56 -26.92 9.45
C PHE A 157 12.73 -27.20 10.70
N GLU A 158 11.76 -28.06 10.61
CA GLU A 158 10.85 -28.40 11.70
C GLU A 158 11.61 -28.85 12.95
N GLY A 159 11.33 -28.20 14.09
CA GLY A 159 12.03 -28.46 15.35
C GLY A 159 13.32 -27.70 15.57
N MET A 160 13.75 -26.83 14.64
CA MET A 160 14.93 -25.99 14.81
C MET A 160 14.70 -24.91 15.87
N ILE A 161 15.55 -24.88 16.90
CA ILE A 161 15.55 -23.83 17.92
C ILE A 161 16.78 -22.95 17.70
N ILE A 162 16.55 -21.68 17.32
CA ILE A 162 17.61 -20.69 17.13
C ILE A 162 17.59 -19.74 18.33
N TRP A 163 18.57 -19.86 19.19
CA TRP A 163 18.74 -18.97 20.35
C TRP A 163 19.39 -17.66 19.91
N SER A 164 18.67 -16.54 20.11
CA SER A 164 19.20 -15.16 19.87
C SER A 164 19.56 -14.81 18.44
N ALA A 165 19.25 -15.60 17.44
CA ALA A 165 19.42 -15.20 16.05
C ALA A 165 18.31 -14.22 15.63
N LYS A 166 18.69 -13.01 15.29
CA LYS A 166 17.77 -12.05 14.66
C LYS A 166 17.92 -12.17 13.15
N PRO A 167 16.81 -12.16 12.38
CA PRO A 167 16.88 -12.07 10.94
C PRO A 167 17.74 -10.87 10.54
N SER A 168 18.61 -11.05 9.57
CA SER A 168 19.54 -10.03 9.06
C SER A 168 18.82 -8.90 8.30
#